data_f945769817cbd61c91463be99d79701a
#
_entry.id   f945769817cbd61c91463be99d79701a
#
_cell.length_a   1.000
_cell.length_b   1.000
_cell.length_c   1.000
_cell.angle_alpha   90.00
_cell.angle_beta   90.00
_cell.angle_gamma   90.00
#
_symmetry.space_group_name_H-M   'P 1'
#
loop_
_entity.id
_entity.type
_entity.pdbx_description
1 polymer ?
#
loop_
_entity_poly.entity_id
_entity_poly.type
_entity_poly.pdbx_seq_one_letter_code
_entity_poly.pdbx_strand_id
1 'polypeptide(L)'
;MRVGYMSQAFSLYEELSVRENLLLHARLYKLQGAAITAAVEQSLRDYDLVDVAESKPADLSLGIRQRLQLAPACLHHPEVLILDEPTSGVDPVARDMFWRRLLSLSRDDKITIFVSTHFMNEAQRCDRISFMHQGRVLAVGTPEELQARMQSPSLEEAFIAYLEEAEADELTQVARPGA
;
A
#
# COMPACT_ATOMS: atom_id res chain seq x y z
N MET A 1 -16.48 8.59 -6.95
CA MET A 1 -15.28 8.80 -6.10
C MET A 1 -14.11 8.20 -6.86
N ARG A 2 -12.94 8.89 -6.93
CA ARG A 2 -11.84 8.47 -7.83
C ARG A 2 -10.66 7.87 -7.07
N VAL A 3 -10.68 7.95 -5.74
CA VAL A 3 -9.55 7.57 -4.89
C VAL A 3 -10.00 6.49 -3.90
N GLY A 4 -9.24 5.41 -3.80
CA GLY A 4 -9.31 4.42 -2.73
C GLY A 4 -8.20 4.69 -1.71
N TYR A 5 -8.46 4.41 -0.44
CA TYR A 5 -7.50 4.60 0.64
C TYR A 5 -7.52 3.42 1.61
N MET A 6 -6.34 2.99 2.02
CA MET A 6 -6.13 1.99 3.05
C MET A 6 -5.11 2.52 4.05
N SER A 7 -5.53 2.67 5.30
CA SER A 7 -4.66 3.09 6.41
C SER A 7 -3.82 1.93 6.94
N GLN A 8 -2.73 2.24 7.63
CA GLN A 8 -1.91 1.25 8.34
C GLN A 8 -2.71 0.52 9.42
N ALA A 9 -3.47 1.27 10.21
CA ALA A 9 -4.34 0.70 11.22
C ALA A 9 -5.57 0.02 10.58
N PHE A 10 -5.99 -1.12 11.15
CA PHE A 10 -7.22 -1.77 10.72
C PHE A 10 -8.42 -0.84 10.96
N SER A 11 -9.14 -0.51 9.90
CA SER A 11 -10.16 0.54 9.89
C SER A 11 -11.58 0.05 9.60
N LEU A 12 -11.77 -1.27 9.54
CA LEU A 12 -13.07 -1.88 9.31
C LEU A 12 -13.77 -2.24 10.63
N TYR A 13 -15.05 -2.52 10.55
CA TYR A 13 -15.88 -2.84 11.72
C TYR A 13 -15.65 -4.28 12.17
N GLU A 14 -15.13 -4.46 13.38
CA GLU A 14 -14.81 -5.78 13.93
C GLU A 14 -16.04 -6.59 14.32
N GLU A 15 -17.18 -5.93 14.55
CA GLU A 15 -18.47 -6.56 14.86
C GLU A 15 -19.15 -7.15 13.64
N LEU A 16 -18.82 -6.66 12.45
CA LEU A 16 -19.38 -7.10 11.17
C LEU A 16 -18.54 -8.22 10.58
N SER A 17 -19.18 -9.17 9.89
CA SER A 17 -18.47 -10.17 9.10
C SER A 17 -17.72 -9.54 7.91
N VAL A 18 -16.85 -10.30 7.26
CA VAL A 18 -16.19 -9.90 6.01
C VAL A 18 -17.21 -9.41 4.98
N ARG A 19 -18.25 -10.20 4.74
CA ARG A 19 -19.33 -9.87 3.80
C ARG A 19 -20.06 -8.59 4.20
N GLU A 20 -20.41 -8.44 5.47
CA GLU A 20 -21.12 -7.27 5.96
C GLU A 20 -20.30 -5.99 5.85
N ASN A 21 -18.98 -6.04 6.09
CA ASN A 21 -18.06 -4.94 5.85
C ASN A 21 -18.07 -4.52 4.38
N LEU A 22 -17.97 -5.46 3.45
CA LEU A 22 -18.05 -5.18 2.01
C LEU A 22 -19.39 -4.59 1.61
N LEU A 23 -20.51 -5.14 2.13
CA LEU A 23 -21.85 -4.62 1.89
C LEU A 23 -22.01 -3.18 2.38
N LEU A 24 -21.50 -2.88 3.56
CA LEU A 24 -21.52 -1.53 4.11
C LEU A 24 -20.80 -0.55 3.20
N HIS A 25 -19.57 -0.88 2.79
CA HIS A 25 -18.77 -0.01 1.91
C HIS A 25 -19.39 0.14 0.52
N ALA A 26 -19.96 -0.93 -0.05
CA ALA A 26 -20.69 -0.86 -1.31
C ALA A 26 -21.85 0.19 -1.24
N ARG A 27 -22.58 0.20 -0.11
CA ARG A 27 -23.62 1.20 0.14
C ARG A 27 -23.08 2.62 0.32
N LEU A 28 -21.97 2.78 1.04
CA LEU A 28 -21.27 4.06 1.22
C LEU A 28 -20.82 4.64 -0.13
N TYR A 29 -20.37 3.79 -1.04
CA TYR A 29 -20.06 4.18 -2.43
C TYR A 29 -21.27 4.34 -3.33
N LYS A 30 -22.50 4.30 -2.75
CA LYS A 30 -23.77 4.53 -3.45
C LYS A 30 -24.09 3.51 -4.54
N LEU A 31 -23.53 2.30 -4.47
CA LEU A 31 -24.02 1.20 -5.29
C LEU A 31 -25.46 0.86 -4.92
N GLN A 32 -26.26 0.39 -5.88
CA GLN A 32 -27.69 0.13 -5.67
C GLN A 32 -28.12 -1.21 -6.26
N GLY A 33 -29.15 -1.78 -5.67
CA GLY A 33 -29.83 -2.97 -6.19
C GLY A 33 -28.87 -4.15 -6.40
N ALA A 34 -28.99 -4.83 -7.51
CA ALA A 34 -28.19 -6.01 -7.85
C ALA A 34 -26.68 -5.71 -7.99
N ALA A 35 -26.30 -4.45 -8.24
CA ALA A 35 -24.88 -4.05 -8.34
C ALA A 35 -24.12 -4.22 -7.00
N ILE A 36 -24.80 -4.05 -5.86
CA ILE A 36 -24.19 -4.28 -4.54
C ILE A 36 -23.76 -5.75 -4.41
N THR A 37 -24.70 -6.67 -4.64
CA THR A 37 -24.44 -8.10 -4.50
C THR A 37 -23.33 -8.54 -5.47
N ALA A 38 -23.41 -8.13 -6.73
CA ALA A 38 -22.42 -8.45 -7.73
C ALA A 38 -21.01 -7.95 -7.35
N ALA A 39 -20.89 -6.70 -6.88
CA ALA A 39 -19.63 -6.13 -6.46
C ALA A 39 -19.04 -6.83 -5.22
N VAL A 40 -19.87 -7.17 -4.23
CA VAL A 40 -19.44 -7.89 -3.03
C VAL A 40 -18.97 -9.31 -3.38
N GLU A 41 -19.75 -10.06 -4.16
CA GLU A 41 -19.36 -11.43 -4.58
C GLU A 41 -18.10 -11.43 -5.44
N GLN A 42 -17.94 -10.43 -6.31
CA GLN A 42 -16.72 -10.29 -7.10
C GLN A 42 -15.54 -9.95 -6.20
N SER A 43 -15.70 -9.03 -5.26
CA SER A 43 -14.67 -8.66 -4.30
C SER A 43 -14.22 -9.82 -3.42
N LEU A 44 -15.17 -10.64 -2.92
CA LEU A 44 -14.83 -11.84 -2.17
C LEU A 44 -13.94 -12.80 -2.98
N ARG A 45 -14.20 -12.96 -4.27
CA ARG A 45 -13.37 -13.80 -5.16
C ARG A 45 -12.01 -13.16 -5.43
N ASP A 46 -11.98 -11.89 -5.80
CA ASP A 46 -10.76 -11.19 -6.23
C ASP A 46 -9.71 -11.03 -5.11
N TYR A 47 -10.17 -11.09 -3.85
CA TYR A 47 -9.30 -10.96 -2.68
C TYR A 47 -9.18 -12.26 -1.87
N ASP A 48 -9.62 -13.42 -2.42
CA ASP A 48 -9.60 -14.74 -1.76
C ASP A 48 -10.24 -14.72 -0.36
N LEU A 49 -11.43 -14.16 -0.25
CA LEU A 49 -12.19 -14.00 1.00
C LEU A 49 -13.45 -14.86 1.06
N VAL A 50 -13.71 -15.70 0.03
CA VAL A 50 -14.93 -16.50 -0.07
C VAL A 50 -15.10 -17.42 1.14
N ASP A 51 -14.05 -18.15 1.52
CA ASP A 51 -14.10 -19.15 2.59
C ASP A 51 -14.27 -18.52 3.99
N VAL A 52 -14.00 -17.24 4.11
CA VAL A 52 -14.08 -16.47 5.36
C VAL A 52 -15.17 -15.39 5.33
N ALA A 53 -16.05 -15.43 4.32
CA ALA A 53 -17.04 -14.37 4.09
C ALA A 53 -17.93 -14.09 5.31
N GLU A 54 -18.27 -15.11 6.08
CA GLU A 54 -19.12 -15.00 7.27
C GLU A 54 -18.32 -14.87 8.58
N SER A 55 -16.98 -14.92 8.52
CA SER A 55 -16.10 -14.75 9.68
C SER A 55 -15.97 -13.27 10.07
N LYS A 56 -15.68 -13.01 11.34
CA LYS A 56 -15.36 -11.67 11.82
C LYS A 56 -13.87 -11.34 11.64
N PRO A 57 -13.49 -10.08 11.48
CA PRO A 57 -12.09 -9.68 11.34
C PRO A 57 -11.18 -10.17 12.48
N ALA A 58 -11.70 -10.24 13.72
CA ALA A 58 -10.93 -10.70 14.87
C ALA A 58 -10.47 -12.16 14.76
N ASP A 59 -11.19 -12.99 14.00
CA ASP A 59 -10.91 -14.42 13.84
C ASP A 59 -9.95 -14.69 12.66
N LEU A 60 -9.54 -13.64 11.93
CA LEU A 60 -8.72 -13.75 10.72
C LEU A 60 -7.24 -13.55 11.01
N SER A 61 -6.39 -14.25 10.26
CA SER A 61 -4.95 -13.96 10.25
C SER A 61 -4.68 -12.55 9.71
N LEU A 62 -3.53 -11.97 10.06
CA LEU A 62 -3.17 -10.61 9.64
C LEU A 62 -3.17 -10.48 8.12
N GLY A 63 -2.64 -11.46 7.38
CA GLY A 63 -2.64 -11.44 5.91
C GLY A 63 -4.04 -11.42 5.29
N ILE A 64 -5.00 -12.13 5.89
CA ILE A 64 -6.41 -12.10 5.45
C ILE A 64 -7.04 -10.75 5.82
N ARG A 65 -6.76 -10.22 7.01
CA ARG A 65 -7.23 -8.88 7.41
C ARG A 65 -6.73 -7.78 6.45
N GLN A 66 -5.50 -7.86 5.97
CA GLN A 66 -4.96 -6.90 5.00
C GLN A 66 -5.67 -7.00 3.65
N ARG A 67 -5.94 -8.21 3.15
CA ARG A 67 -6.74 -8.39 1.92
C ARG A 67 -8.17 -7.89 2.10
N LEU A 68 -8.77 -8.15 3.26
CA LEU A 68 -10.08 -7.61 3.62
C LEU A 68 -10.07 -6.07 3.65
N GLN A 69 -9.00 -5.44 4.12
CA GLN A 69 -8.92 -3.98 4.20
C GLN A 69 -8.69 -3.34 2.82
N LEU A 70 -7.97 -4.01 1.93
CA LEU A 70 -7.79 -3.57 0.54
C LEU A 70 -9.08 -3.66 -0.28
N ALA A 71 -9.88 -4.71 -0.07
CA ALA A 71 -11.05 -4.99 -0.87
C ALA A 71 -12.08 -3.83 -0.93
N PRO A 72 -12.51 -3.22 0.19
CA PRO A 72 -13.40 -2.06 0.16
C PRO A 72 -12.80 -0.84 -0.55
N ALA A 73 -11.48 -0.61 -0.42
CA ALA A 73 -10.82 0.51 -1.07
C ALA A 73 -10.91 0.43 -2.61
N CYS A 74 -11.16 -0.76 -3.15
CA CYS A 74 -11.27 -1.02 -4.59
C CYS A 74 -12.71 -1.22 -5.11
N LEU A 75 -13.72 -1.36 -4.24
CA LEU A 75 -15.11 -1.67 -4.62
C LEU A 75 -15.73 -0.68 -5.63
N HIS A 76 -15.29 0.55 -5.63
CA HIS A 76 -15.80 1.62 -6.48
C HIS A 76 -14.95 1.87 -7.73
N HIS A 77 -14.03 0.94 -8.05
CA HIS A 77 -13.09 1.02 -9.17
C HIS A 77 -12.33 2.37 -9.19
N PRO A 78 -11.47 2.65 -8.21
CA PRO A 78 -10.75 3.92 -8.12
C PRO A 78 -9.72 4.04 -9.26
N GLU A 79 -9.41 5.27 -9.65
CA GLU A 79 -8.30 5.56 -10.57
C GLU A 79 -6.96 5.64 -9.84
N VAL A 80 -7.01 6.00 -8.56
CA VAL A 80 -5.83 6.11 -7.68
C VAL A 80 -6.10 5.35 -6.39
N LEU A 81 -5.13 4.58 -5.94
CA LEU A 81 -5.16 3.84 -4.68
C LEU A 81 -4.00 4.30 -3.82
N ILE A 82 -4.29 4.74 -2.60
CA ILE A 82 -3.30 5.17 -1.61
C ILE A 82 -3.27 4.15 -0.48
N LEU A 83 -2.10 3.59 -0.21
CA LEU A 83 -1.90 2.53 0.78
C LEU A 83 -0.80 2.96 1.76
N ASP A 84 -1.12 2.94 3.04
CA ASP A 84 -0.19 3.32 4.09
C ASP A 84 0.33 2.07 4.83
N GLU A 85 1.60 1.73 4.59
CA GLU A 85 2.30 0.54 5.12
C GLU A 85 1.45 -0.75 5.09
N PRO A 86 0.88 -1.14 3.95
CA PRO A 86 -0.21 -2.13 3.89
C PRO A 86 0.22 -3.54 4.28
N THR A 87 1.50 -3.82 4.38
CA THR A 87 2.04 -5.16 4.67
C THR A 87 2.90 -5.22 5.93
N SER A 88 2.83 -4.16 6.76
CA SER A 88 3.54 -4.12 8.04
C SER A 88 3.09 -5.28 8.96
N GLY A 89 4.06 -6.06 9.45
CA GLY A 89 3.82 -7.21 10.32
C GLY A 89 3.26 -8.47 9.62
N VAL A 90 2.99 -8.42 8.31
CA VAL A 90 2.48 -9.56 7.55
C VAL A 90 3.61 -10.54 7.25
N ASP A 91 3.32 -11.85 7.34
CA ASP A 91 4.27 -12.90 6.98
C ASP A 91 4.68 -12.82 5.50
N PRO A 92 5.87 -13.35 5.12
CA PRO A 92 6.40 -13.20 3.77
C PRO A 92 5.51 -13.79 2.67
N VAL A 93 4.77 -14.87 2.94
CA VAL A 93 3.91 -15.53 1.94
C VAL A 93 2.69 -14.67 1.66
N ALA A 94 1.98 -14.26 2.72
CA ALA A 94 0.81 -13.40 2.59
C ALA A 94 1.17 -12.03 2.02
N ARG A 95 2.37 -11.49 2.36
CA ARG A 95 2.92 -10.26 1.77
C ARG A 95 3.12 -10.41 0.25
N ASP A 96 3.71 -11.49 -0.21
CA ASP A 96 3.91 -11.71 -1.65
C ASP A 96 2.58 -11.83 -2.40
N MET A 97 1.59 -12.53 -1.83
CA MET A 97 0.23 -12.60 -2.39
C MET A 97 -0.42 -11.22 -2.48
N PHE A 98 -0.28 -10.39 -1.45
CA PHE A 98 -0.80 -9.02 -1.44
C PHE A 98 -0.15 -8.16 -2.55
N TRP A 99 1.17 -8.21 -2.70
CA TRP A 99 1.89 -7.49 -3.74
C TRP A 99 1.55 -7.97 -5.15
N ARG A 100 1.34 -9.27 -5.36
CA ARG A 100 0.83 -9.79 -6.65
C ARG A 100 -0.51 -9.17 -7.00
N ARG A 101 -1.41 -9.02 -6.02
CA ARG A 101 -2.70 -8.36 -6.25
C ARG A 101 -2.51 -6.88 -6.59
N LEU A 102 -1.64 -6.14 -5.90
CA LEU A 102 -1.33 -4.75 -6.24
C LEU A 102 -0.80 -4.60 -7.67
N LEU A 103 0.12 -5.48 -8.08
CA LEU A 103 0.66 -5.45 -9.44
C LEU A 103 -0.44 -5.71 -10.48
N SER A 104 -1.35 -6.67 -10.25
CA SER A 104 -2.49 -6.89 -11.13
C SER A 104 -3.41 -5.66 -11.20
N LEU A 105 -3.76 -5.04 -10.07
CA LEU A 105 -4.54 -3.79 -10.05
C LEU A 105 -3.86 -2.67 -10.86
N SER A 106 -2.55 -2.55 -10.77
CA SER A 106 -1.80 -1.53 -11.53
C SER A 106 -1.67 -1.89 -13.01
N ARG A 107 -1.34 -3.14 -13.35
CA ARG A 107 -1.02 -3.56 -14.73
C ARG A 107 -2.25 -3.86 -15.56
N ASP A 108 -3.23 -4.54 -14.97
CA ASP A 108 -4.42 -5.02 -15.67
C ASP A 108 -5.55 -4.00 -15.57
N ASP A 109 -5.86 -3.54 -14.37
CA ASP A 109 -6.95 -2.60 -14.08
C ASP A 109 -6.55 -1.12 -14.27
N LYS A 110 -5.25 -0.84 -14.55
CA LYS A 110 -4.69 0.51 -14.80
C LYS A 110 -4.88 1.49 -13.63
N ILE A 111 -4.91 1.00 -12.41
CA ILE A 111 -4.99 1.83 -11.22
C ILE A 111 -3.60 2.39 -10.91
N THR A 112 -3.50 3.69 -10.70
CA THR A 112 -2.29 4.32 -10.17
C THR A 112 -2.19 4.04 -8.67
N ILE A 113 -1.15 3.35 -8.22
CA ILE A 113 -0.98 2.97 -6.82
C ILE A 113 0.14 3.80 -6.20
N PHE A 114 -0.18 4.47 -5.10
CA PHE A 114 0.77 5.13 -4.22
C PHE A 114 0.84 4.33 -2.91
N VAL A 115 2.03 3.81 -2.58
CA VAL A 115 2.23 3.00 -1.38
C VAL A 115 3.37 3.55 -0.54
N SER A 116 3.15 3.75 0.76
CA SER A 116 4.23 3.96 1.71
C SER A 116 4.75 2.62 2.24
N THR A 117 6.04 2.48 2.36
CA THR A 117 6.67 1.30 2.96
C THR A 117 8.06 1.66 3.50
N HIS A 118 8.49 0.95 4.53
CA HIS A 118 9.86 1.00 5.03
C HIS A 118 10.67 -0.24 4.61
N PHE A 119 10.10 -1.13 3.81
CA PHE A 119 10.76 -2.34 3.30
C PHE A 119 11.34 -2.09 1.91
N MET A 120 12.66 -2.13 1.76
CA MET A 120 13.33 -1.88 0.48
C MET A 120 13.02 -2.96 -0.58
N ASN A 121 12.78 -4.20 -0.18
CA ASN A 121 12.34 -5.27 -1.07
C ASN A 121 10.92 -5.04 -1.65
N GLU A 122 10.09 -4.25 -1.00
CA GLU A 122 8.80 -3.80 -1.53
C GLU A 122 8.99 -2.62 -2.48
N ALA A 123 9.81 -1.64 -2.08
CA ALA A 123 10.14 -0.50 -2.91
C ALA A 123 10.72 -0.92 -4.28
N GLN A 124 11.50 -2.00 -4.33
CA GLN A 124 12.01 -2.59 -5.58
C GLN A 124 10.93 -3.08 -6.55
N ARG A 125 9.70 -3.30 -6.09
CA ARG A 125 8.56 -3.72 -6.93
C ARG A 125 7.84 -2.53 -7.58
N CYS A 126 8.16 -1.31 -7.17
CA CYS A 126 7.53 -0.08 -7.66
C CYS A 126 8.22 0.44 -8.93
N ASP A 127 7.44 1.08 -9.81
CA ASP A 127 7.99 1.72 -11.02
C ASP A 127 8.82 2.97 -10.69
N ARG A 128 8.42 3.68 -9.64
CA ARG A 128 9.13 4.87 -9.13
C ARG A 128 9.03 4.90 -7.61
N ILE A 129 10.07 5.38 -6.99
CA ILE A 129 10.13 5.57 -5.54
C ILE A 129 10.61 6.96 -5.19
N SER A 130 10.24 7.41 -3.99
CA SER A 130 10.74 8.63 -3.37
C SER A 130 11.34 8.26 -2.02
N PHE A 131 12.62 8.49 -1.84
CA PHE A 131 13.25 8.40 -0.53
C PHE A 131 12.90 9.64 0.29
N MET A 132 12.42 9.41 1.51
CA MET A 132 12.02 10.48 2.42
C MET A 132 12.72 10.34 3.76
N HIS A 133 13.18 11.45 4.30
CA HIS A 133 13.76 11.53 5.63
C HIS A 133 13.42 12.89 6.26
N GLN A 134 13.06 12.90 7.56
CA GLN A 134 12.73 14.10 8.31
C GLN A 134 11.80 15.10 7.60
N GLY A 135 10.76 14.56 6.91
CA GLY A 135 9.79 15.37 6.18
C GLY A 135 10.28 15.94 4.83
N ARG A 136 11.45 15.54 4.36
CA ARG A 136 12.04 15.95 3.07
C ARG A 136 12.12 14.77 2.11
N VAL A 137 12.00 15.07 0.83
CA VAL A 137 12.29 14.12 -0.24
C VAL A 137 13.78 14.22 -0.57
N LEU A 138 14.52 13.12 -0.35
CA LEU A 138 15.94 13.04 -0.63
C LEU A 138 16.21 12.78 -2.12
N ALA A 139 15.49 11.83 -2.70
CA ALA A 139 15.66 11.46 -4.10
C ALA A 139 14.37 10.86 -4.66
N VAL A 140 14.19 10.98 -5.98
CA VAL A 140 13.08 10.38 -6.74
C VAL A 140 13.65 9.75 -8.00
N GLY A 141 13.22 8.52 -8.31
CA GLY A 141 13.64 7.79 -9.50
C GLY A 141 13.08 6.38 -9.54
N THR A 142 13.49 5.59 -10.54
CA THR A 142 13.29 4.14 -10.48
C THR A 142 14.26 3.52 -9.45
N PRO A 143 13.98 2.33 -8.92
CA PRO A 143 14.93 1.64 -8.04
C PRO A 143 16.35 1.55 -8.63
N GLU A 144 16.45 1.21 -9.91
CA GLU A 144 17.71 1.05 -10.62
C GLU A 144 18.46 2.39 -10.79
N GLU A 145 17.73 3.47 -11.14
CA GLU A 145 18.33 4.81 -11.25
C GLU A 145 18.91 5.28 -9.91
N LEU A 146 18.21 5.04 -8.81
CA LEU A 146 18.65 5.47 -7.49
C LEU A 146 19.88 4.68 -7.01
N GLN A 147 19.89 3.36 -7.25
CA GLN A 147 21.08 2.53 -6.97
C GLN A 147 22.29 2.97 -7.80
N ALA A 148 22.08 3.22 -9.11
CA ALA A 148 23.15 3.62 -10.01
C ALA A 148 23.78 4.98 -9.62
N ARG A 149 22.97 5.95 -9.22
CA ARG A 149 23.46 7.27 -8.77
C ARG A 149 24.40 7.18 -7.58
N MET A 150 24.13 6.28 -6.62
CA MET A 150 24.95 6.04 -5.44
C MET A 150 25.99 4.94 -5.63
N GLN A 151 26.05 4.33 -6.83
CA GLN A 151 26.93 3.20 -7.12
C GLN A 151 26.78 2.05 -6.10
N SER A 152 25.58 1.86 -5.59
CA SER A 152 25.28 0.91 -4.51
C SER A 152 24.80 -0.43 -5.05
N PRO A 153 25.20 -1.56 -4.45
CA PRO A 153 24.80 -2.88 -4.91
C PRO A 153 23.35 -3.24 -4.57
N SER A 154 22.72 -2.49 -3.65
CA SER A 154 21.34 -2.70 -3.24
C SER A 154 20.60 -1.38 -3.03
N LEU A 155 19.26 -1.43 -3.08
CA LEU A 155 18.42 -0.26 -2.82
C LEU A 155 18.53 0.20 -1.35
N GLU A 156 18.75 -0.74 -0.43
CA GLU A 156 18.95 -0.45 0.99
C GLU A 156 20.24 0.35 1.22
N GLU A 157 21.35 -0.08 0.61
CA GLU A 157 22.61 0.66 0.70
C GLU A 157 22.54 2.02 -0.02
N ALA A 158 21.80 2.10 -1.16
CA ALA A 158 21.56 3.36 -1.81
C ALA A 158 20.80 4.32 -0.88
N PHE A 159 19.77 3.85 -0.17
CA PHE A 159 19.01 4.66 0.78
C PHE A 159 19.90 5.17 1.93
N ILE A 160 20.77 4.31 2.49
CA ILE A 160 21.74 4.71 3.52
C ILE A 160 22.66 5.81 3.00
N ALA A 161 23.20 5.68 1.78
CA ALA A 161 24.08 6.68 1.20
C ALA A 161 23.37 8.04 1.00
N TYR A 162 22.09 8.05 0.57
CA TYR A 162 21.29 9.28 0.50
C TYR A 162 21.04 9.92 1.85
N LEU A 163 20.89 9.11 2.93
CA LEU A 163 20.75 9.63 4.29
C LEU A 163 22.05 10.30 4.75
N GLU A 164 23.20 9.64 4.55
CA GLU A 164 24.52 10.17 4.93
C GLU A 164 24.84 11.47 4.20
N GLU A 165 24.53 11.59 2.89
CA GLU A 165 24.66 12.85 2.15
C GLU A 165 23.77 13.95 2.75
N ALA A 166 22.51 13.66 3.04
CA ALA A 166 21.59 14.64 3.60
C ALA A 166 22.03 15.15 4.98
N GLU A 167 22.54 14.27 5.85
CA GLU A 167 23.07 14.62 7.16
C GLU A 167 24.36 15.47 7.06
N ALA A 168 25.26 15.14 6.13
CA ALA A 168 26.47 15.91 5.89
C ALA A 168 26.16 17.33 5.40
N ASP A 169 25.18 17.48 4.53
CA ASP A 169 24.72 18.78 4.05
C ASP A 169 24.11 19.62 5.17
N GLU A 170 23.33 19.04 6.06
CA GLU A 170 22.77 19.74 7.23
C GLU A 170 23.87 20.26 8.18
N LEU A 171 24.85 19.42 8.48
CA LEU A 171 26.00 19.82 9.32
C LEU A 171 26.78 20.96 8.69
N THR A 172 26.94 20.96 7.36
CA THR A 172 27.64 22.01 6.62
C THR A 172 26.87 23.32 6.62
N GLN A 173 25.52 23.27 6.57
CA GLN A 173 24.67 24.47 6.65
C GLN A 173 24.64 25.09 8.06
N VAL A 174 24.63 24.26 9.09
CA VAL A 174 24.70 24.75 10.50
C VAL A 174 26.07 25.35 10.84
N ALA A 175 27.14 24.85 10.24
CA ALA A 175 28.50 25.31 10.46
C ALA A 175 28.84 26.63 9.73
N ARG A 176 27.96 27.19 8.89
CA ARG A 176 28.06 28.50 8.28
C ARG A 176 27.30 29.53 9.14
N PRO A 177 27.90 30.17 10.15
CA PRO A 177 27.27 31.30 10.83
C PRO A 177 27.13 32.45 9.82
N GLY A 178 25.97 33.07 9.80
CA GLY A 178 25.53 34.04 8.81
C GLY A 178 26.59 35.05 8.37
N ALA A 179 26.69 35.19 7.05
CA ALA A 179 27.36 36.32 6.44
C ALA A 179 26.36 37.48 6.34
#